data_10acc692e2ef8327d6c497863b692073
#
_entry.id   10acc692e2ef8327d6c497863b692073
#
_cell.length_a   1.000
_cell.length_b   1.000
_cell.length_c   1.000
_cell.angle_alpha   90.00
_cell.angle_beta   90.00
_cell.angle_gamma   90.00
#
_symmetry.space_group_name_H-M   'P 1'
#
loop_
_entity.id
_entity.type
_entity.pdbx_description
1 polymer ?
#
loop_
_entity_poly.entity_id
_entity_poly.type
_entity_poly.pdbx_seq_one_letter_code
_entity_poly.pdbx_strand_id
1 'polypeptide(L)'
;AASAAIWTPIRPFCGSEAIMLVLITYDVNTADAAGRKRLRQIARQCVNYGQRVQNSVFECKLEPAQYKLLQAKLCAIMDPERDSLRFYSLGNRYEQKIEHFGCKQTYLPDEPLIL
;
A
#
# COMPACT_ATOMS: atom_id res chain seq x y z
N ALA A 1 1.12 -4.49 17.54
CA ALA A 1 0.03 -4.28 17.73
C ALA A 1 -0.99 -4.58 16.72
N ALA A 2 -1.93 -3.87 16.66
CA ALA A 2 -2.98 -4.23 15.81
C ALA A 2 -2.51 -4.36 14.42
N SER A 3 -1.56 -3.61 14.04
CA SER A 3 -1.19 -3.70 12.69
C SER A 3 -0.58 -5.00 12.38
N ALA A 4 -0.01 -5.63 13.32
CA ALA A 4 0.58 -6.89 13.01
C ALA A 4 -0.47 -7.85 12.59
N ALA A 5 -1.58 -7.79 13.19
CA ALA A 5 -2.60 -8.70 12.80
C ALA A 5 -3.06 -8.45 11.42
N ILE A 6 -3.09 -7.21 11.04
CA ILE A 6 -3.51 -6.97 9.74
C ILE A 6 -2.57 -7.46 8.73
N TRP A 7 -1.34 -7.46 9.01
CA TRP A 7 -0.40 -7.92 8.07
C TRP A 7 -0.32 -9.37 7.91
N THR A 8 -0.87 -10.09 8.76
CA THR A 8 -0.74 -11.49 8.71
C THR A 8 -1.32 -11.95 7.55
N PRO A 9 -0.71 -12.52 6.78
CA PRO A 9 -1.13 -12.96 5.59
C PRO A 9 -1.90 -14.02 5.69
N ILE A 10 -2.21 -14.35 5.67
CA ILE A 10 -2.96 -15.26 5.55
C ILE A 10 -2.58 -16.35 5.10
N ARG A 11 -2.24 -16.75 4.68
CA ARG A 11 -2.02 -17.80 4.30
C ARG A 11 -1.33 -18.23 3.60
N PRO A 12 -0.98 -18.72 3.57
CA PRO A 12 -0.11 -19.10 3.04
C PRO A 12 -0.17 -20.25 2.46
N PHE A 13 0.03 -20.71 2.00
CA PHE A 13 -0.05 -21.86 1.50
C PHE A 13 0.94 -21.95 0.59
N CYS A 14 1.05 -22.72 -0.04
CA CYS A 14 2.03 -23.04 -0.88
C CYS A 14 2.66 -21.93 -1.45
N GLY A 15 2.17 -21.09 -1.83
CA GLY A 15 2.85 -20.10 -2.50
C GLY A 15 3.51 -19.17 -1.64
N SER A 16 3.77 -19.52 -0.47
CA SER A 16 4.28 -18.55 0.40
C SER A 16 5.55 -17.96 -0.05
N GLU A 17 6.39 -18.68 -0.71
CA GLU A 17 7.60 -18.08 -1.08
C GLU A 17 7.37 -17.12 -2.17
N ALA A 18 6.22 -17.03 -2.73
CA ALA A 18 5.94 -16.06 -3.75
C ALA A 18 5.49 -14.75 -3.17
N ILE A 19 5.33 -14.63 -1.87
CA ILE A 19 4.88 -13.38 -1.31
C ILE A 19 6.00 -12.37 -1.36
N MET A 20 5.72 -11.21 -1.88
CA MET A 20 6.71 -10.18 -2.00
C MET A 20 6.23 -8.90 -1.39
N LEU A 21 7.14 -8.03 -1.05
CA LEU A 21 6.79 -6.74 -0.51
C LEU A 21 6.75 -5.74 -1.64
N VAL A 22 5.68 -5.00 -1.71
CA VAL A 22 5.51 -3.99 -2.72
C VAL A 22 5.27 -2.67 -2.04
N LEU A 23 6.03 -1.67 -2.43
CA LEU A 23 5.84 -0.35 -1.90
C LEU A 23 5.04 0.42 -2.92
N ILE A 24 3.95 1.02 -2.50
CA ILE A 24 3.08 1.76 -3.40
C ILE A 24 3.12 3.21 -2.97
N THR A 25 3.49 4.06 -3.91
CA THR A 25 3.47 5.49 -3.63
C THR A 25 2.52 6.15 -4.63
N TYR A 26 1.81 7.15 -4.18
CA TYR A 26 0.89 7.82 -5.06
C TYR A 26 0.89 9.32 -4.80
N ASP A 27 0.60 10.06 -5.86
CA ASP A 27 0.52 11.49 -5.78
C ASP A 27 -0.71 11.85 -6.58
N VAL A 28 -1.76 12.28 -5.92
CA VAL A 28 -3.04 12.54 -6.56
C VAL A 28 -3.33 14.02 -6.51
N ASN A 29 -3.75 14.56 -7.64
CA ASN A 29 -4.09 15.95 -7.71
C ASN A 29 -5.41 16.16 -6.98
N THR A 30 -5.38 16.87 -5.86
CA THR A 30 -6.56 17.05 -5.04
C THR A 30 -7.10 18.46 -5.15
N ALA A 31 -6.85 19.14 -6.25
CA ALA A 31 -7.34 20.50 -6.40
C ALA A 31 -8.86 20.56 -6.47
N ASP A 32 -9.51 19.50 -6.89
CA ASP A 32 -10.96 19.51 -6.97
C ASP A 32 -11.53 18.31 -6.22
N ALA A 33 -12.84 18.26 -6.15
CA ALA A 33 -13.51 17.24 -5.39
C ALA A 33 -13.29 15.85 -6.00
N ALA A 34 -13.20 15.79 -7.30
CA ALA A 34 -12.99 14.49 -7.95
C ALA A 34 -11.61 13.95 -7.57
N GLY A 35 -10.62 14.82 -7.49
CA GLY A 35 -9.30 14.37 -7.07
C GLY A 35 -9.28 13.90 -5.65
N ARG A 36 -9.96 14.58 -4.76
CA ARG A 36 -10.03 14.16 -3.37
C ARG A 36 -10.74 12.82 -3.26
N LYS A 37 -11.73 12.57 -4.10
CA LYS A 37 -12.41 11.29 -4.08
C LYS A 37 -11.48 10.19 -4.57
N ARG A 38 -10.71 10.47 -5.63
CA ARG A 38 -9.76 9.47 -6.12
C ARG A 38 -8.73 9.13 -5.05
N LEU A 39 -8.26 10.14 -4.33
CA LEU A 39 -7.29 9.89 -3.28
C LEU A 39 -7.87 8.96 -2.22
N ARG A 40 -9.08 9.19 -1.80
CA ARG A 40 -9.70 8.34 -0.80
C ARG A 40 -9.89 6.92 -1.32
N GLN A 41 -10.25 6.79 -2.59
CA GLN A 41 -10.46 5.46 -3.15
C GLN A 41 -9.16 4.70 -3.26
N ILE A 42 -8.07 5.37 -3.64
CA ILE A 42 -6.79 4.71 -3.73
C ILE A 42 -6.34 4.28 -2.34
N ALA A 43 -6.45 5.15 -1.37
CA ALA A 43 -6.03 4.81 -0.02
C ALA A 43 -6.85 3.65 0.53
N ARG A 44 -8.14 3.63 0.25
CA ARG A 44 -8.98 2.56 0.75
C ARG A 44 -8.57 1.21 0.16
N GLN A 45 -8.24 1.18 -1.12
CA GLN A 45 -7.82 -0.07 -1.71
C GLN A 45 -6.47 -0.51 -1.13
N CYS A 46 -5.56 0.42 -0.92
CA CYS A 46 -4.27 0.06 -0.38
C CYS A 46 -4.38 -0.49 1.04
N VAL A 47 -5.27 0.07 1.84
CA VAL A 47 -5.43 -0.39 3.21
C VAL A 47 -5.87 -1.85 3.24
N ASN A 48 -6.63 -2.29 2.25
CA ASN A 48 -7.08 -3.66 2.22
C ASN A 48 -5.93 -4.64 2.01
N TYR A 49 -4.80 -4.19 1.50
CA TYR A 49 -3.72 -5.09 1.17
C TYR A 49 -2.44 -4.81 1.94
N GLY A 50 -2.37 -3.75 2.66
CA GLY A 50 -1.13 -3.44 3.34
C GLY A 50 -1.26 -2.41 4.41
N GLN A 51 -0.15 -1.79 4.73
CA GLN A 51 -0.07 -0.90 5.85
C GLN A 51 0.48 0.42 5.39
N ARG A 52 -0.12 1.50 5.86
CA ARG A 52 0.34 2.83 5.53
C ARG A 52 1.59 3.13 6.34
N VAL A 53 2.64 3.57 5.70
CA VAL A 53 3.85 3.93 6.40
C VAL A 53 4.11 5.42 6.33
N GLN A 54 3.52 6.09 5.34
CA GLN A 54 3.54 7.54 5.29
C GLN A 54 2.25 7.95 4.59
N ASN A 55 2.00 9.22 4.51
CA ASN A 55 0.71 9.66 4.00
C ASN A 55 0.34 9.05 2.67
N SER A 56 1.25 8.98 1.75
CA SER A 56 0.97 8.45 0.44
C SER A 56 1.83 7.27 0.11
N VAL A 57 2.22 6.50 1.11
CA VAL A 57 3.08 5.36 0.91
C VAL A 57 2.56 4.18 1.69
N PHE A 58 2.36 3.06 0.99
CA PHE A 58 1.89 1.84 1.61
C PHE A 58 2.86 0.72 1.35
N GLU A 59 3.02 -0.14 2.34
CA GLU A 59 3.79 -1.38 2.18
C GLU A 59 2.80 -2.52 2.17
N CYS A 60 2.80 -3.30 1.11
CA CYS A 60 1.86 -4.40 0.96
C CYS A 60 2.60 -5.69 0.73
N LYS A 61 2.14 -6.76 1.36
CA LYS A 61 2.70 -8.08 1.13
C LYS A 61 1.74 -8.81 0.23
N LEU A 62 2.19 -9.10 -0.97
CA LEU A 62 1.29 -9.60 -2.00
C LEU A 62 1.87 -10.78 -2.73
N GLU A 63 1.00 -11.68 -3.12
CA GLU A 63 1.36 -12.68 -4.08
C GLU A 63 1.26 -12.08 -5.46
N PRO A 64 1.90 -12.68 -6.45
CA PRO A 64 1.89 -12.07 -7.79
C PRO A 64 0.49 -11.83 -8.35
N ALA A 65 -0.43 -12.72 -8.10
CA ALA A 65 -1.78 -12.51 -8.62
C ALA A 65 -2.46 -11.34 -7.92
N GLN A 66 -2.24 -11.21 -6.62
CA GLN A 66 -2.79 -10.09 -5.90
C GLN A 66 -2.17 -8.78 -6.35
N TYR A 67 -0.89 -8.82 -6.66
CA TYR A 67 -0.20 -7.63 -7.10
C TYR A 67 -0.81 -7.14 -8.42
N LYS A 68 -1.02 -8.05 -9.35
CA LYS A 68 -1.61 -7.64 -10.61
C LYS A 68 -3.02 -7.13 -10.43
N LEU A 69 -3.77 -7.74 -9.55
CA LEU A 69 -5.13 -7.29 -9.32
C LEU A 69 -5.14 -5.90 -8.69
N LEU A 70 -4.27 -5.67 -7.72
CA LEU A 70 -4.23 -4.37 -7.07
C LEU A 70 -3.77 -3.31 -8.05
N GLN A 71 -2.78 -3.61 -8.88
CA GLN A 71 -2.35 -2.66 -9.88
C GLN A 71 -3.51 -2.29 -10.80
N ALA A 72 -4.28 -3.27 -11.23
CA ALA A 72 -5.40 -2.99 -12.12
C ALA A 72 -6.43 -2.12 -11.44
N LYS A 73 -6.71 -2.39 -10.17
CA LYS A 73 -7.70 -1.60 -9.45
C LYS A 73 -7.24 -0.16 -9.28
N LEU A 74 -5.99 0.03 -8.91
CA LEU A 74 -5.53 1.39 -8.67
C LEU A 74 -5.39 2.16 -9.98
N CYS A 75 -4.97 1.51 -11.03
CA CYS A 75 -4.87 2.18 -12.31
C CYS A 75 -6.24 2.57 -12.85
N ALA A 76 -7.26 1.81 -12.50
CA ALA A 76 -8.59 2.16 -12.93
C ALA A 76 -9.14 3.39 -12.18
N ILE A 77 -8.65 3.61 -10.98
CA ILE A 77 -9.12 4.76 -10.20
C ILE A 77 -8.38 6.02 -10.58
N MET A 78 -7.08 5.93 -10.81
CA MET A 78 -6.29 7.13 -10.99
C MET A 78 -6.58 7.80 -12.33
N ASP A 79 -6.30 9.06 -12.39
CA ASP A 79 -6.40 9.82 -13.63
C ASP A 79 -5.00 9.90 -14.21
N PRO A 80 -4.72 9.25 -15.32
CA PRO A 80 -3.36 9.18 -15.82
C PRO A 80 -2.77 10.53 -16.21
N GLU A 81 -3.58 11.52 -16.39
CA GLU A 81 -3.05 12.82 -16.75
C GLU A 81 -2.82 13.72 -15.56
N ARG A 82 -3.35 13.36 -14.41
CA ARG A 82 -3.26 14.24 -13.25
C ARG A 82 -2.63 13.58 -12.06
N ASP A 83 -2.62 12.27 -11.99
CA ASP A 83 -2.16 11.54 -10.83
C ASP A 83 -0.96 10.70 -11.17
N SER A 84 -0.27 10.25 -10.16
CA SER A 84 0.90 9.41 -10.35
C SER A 84 0.85 8.25 -9.38
N LEU A 85 1.15 7.05 -9.87
CA LEU A 85 1.26 5.87 -9.03
C LEU A 85 2.58 5.21 -9.32
N ARG A 86 3.25 4.74 -8.30
CA ARG A 86 4.46 3.99 -8.47
C ARG A 86 4.44 2.75 -7.62
N PHE A 87 4.94 1.67 -8.17
CA PHE A 87 5.02 0.41 -7.46
C PHE A 87 6.48 -0.03 -7.45
N TYR A 88 6.99 -0.28 -6.27
CA TYR A 88 8.35 -0.77 -6.14
C TYR A 88 8.27 -2.17 -5.57
N SER A 89 8.71 -3.15 -6.32
CA SER A 89 8.68 -4.52 -5.85
C SER A 89 10.03 -4.84 -5.23
N LEU A 90 10.03 -5.16 -3.96
CA LEU A 90 11.25 -5.48 -3.26
C LEU A 90 11.51 -6.98 -3.19
N GLY A 91 10.64 -7.74 -3.81
CA GLY A 91 10.86 -9.18 -3.87
C GLY A 91 10.46 -9.86 -2.59
N ASN A 92 10.84 -11.12 -2.46
CA ASN A 92 10.43 -11.88 -1.29
C ASN A 92 11.50 -11.91 -0.22
N ARG A 93 12.67 -11.31 -0.43
CA ARG A 93 13.66 -11.22 0.61
C ARG A 93 13.80 -9.79 1.05
N TYR A 94 12.71 -9.22 1.48
CA TYR A 94 12.68 -7.80 1.70
C TYR A 94 13.16 -7.40 3.08
N GLU A 95 13.28 -8.34 4.00
CA GLU A 95 13.64 -7.93 5.34
C GLU A 95 14.98 -7.26 5.40
N GLN A 96 15.88 -7.65 4.54
CA GLN A 96 17.18 -7.04 4.55
C GLN A 96 17.21 -5.75 3.79
N LYS A 97 16.13 -5.38 3.14
CA LYS A 97 16.10 -4.20 2.33
C LYS A 97 15.40 -3.04 3.01
N ILE A 98 14.96 -3.23 4.23
CA ILE A 98 14.25 -2.19 4.94
C ILE A 98 15.00 -1.88 6.20
N GLU A 99 15.37 -0.62 6.36
CA GLU A 99 15.99 -0.17 7.58
C GLU A 99 15.20 1.02 8.06
N HIS A 100 14.83 1.00 9.30
CA HIS A 100 13.99 2.05 9.85
C HIS A 100 14.73 2.77 10.95
N PHE A 101 14.73 4.07 10.93
CA PHE A 101 15.34 4.86 11.95
C PHE A 101 14.32 5.83 12.47
N GLY A 102 14.37 6.11 13.73
CA GLY A 102 13.47 7.09 14.32
C GLY A 102 12.29 6.43 15.01
N CYS A 103 11.21 7.08 15.05
CA CYS A 103 10.06 6.59 15.75
C CYS A 103 9.56 5.39 15.11
N LYS A 104 9.35 4.31 15.88
CA LYS A 104 8.88 3.17 15.32
C LYS A 104 7.45 3.25 15.20
N GLN A 105 6.76 4.15 15.35
CA GLN A 105 5.47 4.12 15.35
C GLN A 105 4.84 4.00 14.10
N THR A 106 3.97 3.34 13.87
CA THR A 106 3.25 3.28 12.67
C THR A 106 1.92 3.86 12.99
N TYR A 107 1.14 4.12 12.01
CA TYR A 107 -0.15 4.68 12.22
C TYR A 107 -1.09 3.65 12.78
N LEU A 108 -1.84 4.05 13.76
CA LEU A 108 -2.83 3.18 14.29
C LEU A 108 -4.06 3.26 13.45
N PRO A 109 -4.75 2.18 13.29
CA PRO A 109 -5.89 2.18 12.40
C PRO A 109 -6.94 3.19 12.76
N ASP A 110 -7.11 3.46 14.01
CA ASP A 110 -8.15 4.36 14.38
C ASP A 110 -7.67 5.77 14.51
N GLU A 111 -6.40 6.04 14.23
CA GLU A 111 -5.95 7.34 14.33
C GLU A 111 -6.37 8.13 13.18
N PRO A 112 -6.77 9.31 13.35
CA PRO A 112 -7.22 10.08 12.25
C PRO A 112 -6.08 10.54 11.50
N LEU A 113 -5.71 9.90 10.57
CA LEU A 113 -4.67 10.22 9.84
C LEU A 113 -4.96 11.30 9.02
N ILE A 114 -4.23 12.21 9.02
CA ILE A 114 -4.47 13.11 8.32
C ILE A 114 -4.10 12.97 7.11
N LEU A 115 -4.22 12.98 6.32
CA LEU A 115 -3.83 12.75 5.12
C LEU A 115 -4.08 13.69 4.42
#